data_dd7ef3087a78fdf0cea00c294fb3abb2
#
_entry.id   dd7ef3087a78fdf0cea00c294fb3abb2
#
_cell.length_a   1.000
_cell.length_b   1.000
_cell.length_c   1.000
_cell.angle_alpha   90.00
_cell.angle_beta   90.00
_cell.angle_gamma   90.00
#
_symmetry.space_group_name_H-M   'P 1'
#
loop_
_entity.id
_entity.type
_entity.pdbx_description
1 polymer ?
#
loop_
_entity_poly.entity_id
_entity_poly.type
_entity_poly.pdbx_seq_one_letter_code
_entity_poly.pdbx_strand_id
1 'polypeptide(L)'
;MSVMQKDMTVEQRERLETIRHSTSHVMAEAVLKLFPGSKVAIGPSIENGFYYDFELTRPITQEDLPAIEKEMRKILSSNKEFQRKELSREEARAMFADQPYKLELIDRLPEDATISIYNQGDFTDLCRGPHVCSTKEINAQSFKLMKTAGAYWRGDVERPMLTRIYGTAWEKPADLKAYLDMLAEAERRDHRKLGRELDLFHIDEDNPGEIFWHPNGWMIYSIIRDYVREKIRKDGYVEVNTPFVMPRSLWERSGHWAKYKENMFITESEKRLFALKPMNCPGHVEIFKSRLRSYKDLPLRMAEFGSCTRNEASGALHGIMRVRGFVQDDAHIFCTEEQIPGEVQRFCHLLKDMYRDFGFGDDKISVKFSTRPELRVGDDATWDRAEAALAEACTQAGLEYTLQPGEGAFYGPKLEFTLVDALGREWQCGTIQADFQLPAPDRLNAEYVGDDNAKHNPVMLHRAVLGSLERFIGILIENFAGAFPAWLHYQQVVVIPVAPAFNDYAQQVAATLEDEGFRVQADLGNDRMNAKIRLAQTQKIPYMLVVGEKEEADQTVAVRFRDGRQQQVMKLADFAVYLRENVSKHSVEL
;
A
#
# COMPACT_ATOMS: atom_id res chain seq x y z
N MET A 1 -3.02 -12.39 -3.90
CA MET A 1 -4.21 -12.87 -4.65
C MET A 1 -5.02 -11.65 -5.08
N SER A 2 -5.37 -11.57 -6.36
CA SER A 2 -6.12 -10.42 -6.91
C SER A 2 -7.51 -10.32 -6.28
N VAL A 3 -7.99 -9.09 -6.07
CA VAL A 3 -9.33 -8.80 -5.54
C VAL A 3 -10.43 -9.57 -6.30
N MET A 4 -10.30 -9.65 -7.63
CA MET A 4 -11.25 -10.34 -8.50
C MET A 4 -11.23 -11.88 -8.39
N GLN A 5 -10.25 -12.46 -7.70
CA GLN A 5 -10.07 -13.91 -7.59
C GLN A 5 -10.25 -14.44 -6.17
N LYS A 6 -10.55 -13.57 -5.19
CA LYS A 6 -10.70 -13.97 -3.79
C LYS A 6 -11.79 -15.02 -3.59
N ASP A 7 -12.92 -14.87 -4.28
CA ASP A 7 -14.09 -15.73 -4.15
C ASP A 7 -14.10 -16.91 -5.14
N MET A 8 -13.06 -17.06 -5.98
CA MET A 8 -12.95 -18.15 -6.94
C MET A 8 -12.49 -19.43 -6.26
N THR A 9 -13.07 -20.57 -6.66
CA THR A 9 -12.57 -21.90 -6.29
C THR A 9 -11.19 -22.16 -6.90
N VAL A 10 -10.47 -23.16 -6.38
CA VAL A 10 -9.18 -23.58 -6.95
C VAL A 10 -9.31 -23.94 -8.43
N GLU A 11 -10.34 -24.72 -8.77
CA GLU A 11 -10.64 -25.15 -10.14
C GLU A 11 -10.92 -23.98 -11.09
N GLN A 12 -11.66 -22.97 -10.64
CA GLN A 12 -11.92 -21.75 -11.42
C GLN A 12 -10.62 -20.95 -11.67
N ARG A 13 -9.74 -20.90 -10.71
CA ARG A 13 -8.42 -20.23 -10.86
C ARG A 13 -7.52 -20.95 -11.86
N GLU A 14 -7.39 -22.28 -11.73
CA GLU A 14 -6.62 -23.11 -12.66
C GLU A 14 -7.17 -23.01 -14.09
N ARG A 15 -8.49 -22.98 -14.24
CA ARG A 15 -9.15 -22.77 -15.54
C ARG A 15 -8.79 -21.41 -16.14
N LEU A 16 -8.81 -20.36 -15.31
CA LEU A 16 -8.48 -19.00 -15.75
C LEU A 16 -7.00 -18.85 -16.13
N GLU A 17 -6.10 -19.50 -15.39
CA GLU A 17 -4.68 -19.57 -15.74
C GLU A 17 -4.46 -20.26 -17.09
N THR A 18 -5.15 -21.36 -17.32
CA THR A 18 -5.12 -22.11 -18.59
C THR A 18 -5.60 -21.24 -19.76
N ILE A 19 -6.69 -20.49 -19.59
CA ILE A 19 -7.21 -19.53 -20.58
C ILE A 19 -6.16 -18.45 -20.87
N ARG A 20 -5.57 -17.85 -19.84
CA ARG A 20 -4.54 -16.80 -19.95
C ARG A 20 -3.30 -17.30 -20.67
N HIS A 21 -2.81 -18.47 -20.30
CA HIS A 21 -1.67 -19.10 -20.94
C HIS A 21 -1.95 -19.39 -22.43
N SER A 22 -3.11 -19.93 -22.75
CA SER A 22 -3.52 -20.18 -24.13
C SER A 22 -3.68 -18.89 -24.94
N THR A 23 -4.20 -17.82 -24.30
CA THR A 23 -4.34 -16.50 -24.93
C THR A 23 -2.98 -15.88 -25.23
N SER A 24 -1.93 -16.13 -24.42
CA SER A 24 -0.56 -15.68 -24.71
C SER A 24 0.00 -16.30 -26.00
N HIS A 25 -0.30 -17.60 -26.25
CA HIS A 25 0.07 -18.27 -27.50
C HIS A 25 -0.69 -17.71 -28.71
N VAL A 26 -1.99 -17.41 -28.55
CA VAL A 26 -2.77 -16.72 -29.59
C VAL A 26 -2.18 -15.34 -29.92
N MET A 27 -1.72 -14.60 -28.90
CA MET A 27 -1.02 -13.33 -29.10
C MET A 27 0.30 -13.52 -29.85
N ALA A 28 1.09 -14.54 -29.48
CA ALA A 28 2.36 -14.83 -30.13
C ALA A 28 2.16 -15.17 -31.63
N GLU A 29 1.16 -15.98 -31.97
CA GLU A 29 0.78 -16.26 -33.35
C GLU A 29 0.39 -14.98 -34.10
N ALA A 30 -0.41 -14.12 -33.49
CA ALA A 30 -0.85 -12.87 -34.10
C ALA A 30 0.34 -11.91 -34.34
N VAL A 31 1.25 -11.79 -33.39
CA VAL A 31 2.45 -10.94 -33.52
C VAL A 31 3.35 -11.46 -34.64
N LEU A 32 3.65 -12.76 -34.68
CA LEU A 32 4.49 -13.33 -35.75
C LEU A 32 3.89 -13.15 -37.16
N LYS A 33 2.56 -13.19 -37.28
CA LYS A 33 1.85 -12.92 -38.54
C LYS A 33 1.96 -11.46 -38.98
N LEU A 34 1.85 -10.53 -38.03
CA LEU A 34 1.88 -9.09 -38.35
C LEU A 34 3.31 -8.53 -38.45
N PHE A 35 4.27 -9.18 -37.77
CA PHE A 35 5.68 -8.78 -37.74
C PHE A 35 6.58 -9.96 -38.14
N PRO A 36 6.59 -10.33 -39.45
CA PRO A 36 7.40 -11.45 -39.91
C PRO A 36 8.89 -11.29 -39.60
N GLY A 37 9.55 -12.39 -39.24
CA GLY A 37 10.96 -12.40 -38.83
C GLY A 37 11.23 -12.10 -37.37
N SER A 38 10.21 -11.73 -36.58
CA SER A 38 10.33 -11.57 -35.13
C SER A 38 10.61 -12.90 -34.44
N LYS A 39 11.27 -12.86 -33.27
CA LYS A 39 11.57 -14.03 -32.44
C LYS A 39 10.73 -14.02 -31.18
N VAL A 40 10.39 -15.22 -30.72
CA VAL A 40 9.60 -15.44 -29.50
C VAL A 40 10.46 -15.93 -28.36
N ALA A 41 10.22 -15.45 -27.14
CA ALA A 41 10.95 -15.87 -25.97
C ALA A 41 10.05 -16.68 -25.02
N ILE A 42 9.36 -16.05 -24.08
CA ILE A 42 8.48 -16.71 -23.09
C ILE A 42 7.14 -15.96 -22.96
N GLY A 43 6.07 -16.71 -22.67
CA GLY A 43 4.71 -16.17 -22.55
C GLY A 43 3.88 -16.81 -21.44
N PRO A 44 4.24 -16.64 -20.14
CA PRO A 44 3.50 -17.23 -19.05
C PRO A 44 2.19 -16.49 -18.75
N SER A 45 1.27 -17.19 -18.06
CA SER A 45 0.20 -16.56 -17.31
C SER A 45 0.75 -15.81 -16.09
N ILE A 46 0.08 -14.75 -15.70
CA ILE A 46 0.33 -14.00 -14.46
C ILE A 46 -1.01 -13.78 -13.72
N GLU A 47 -0.94 -13.33 -12.48
CA GLU A 47 -2.10 -13.22 -11.58
C GLU A 47 -3.34 -12.56 -12.20
N ASN A 48 -3.18 -11.49 -12.99
CA ASN A 48 -4.31 -10.78 -13.62
C ASN A 48 -4.28 -10.77 -15.15
N GLY A 49 -3.50 -11.67 -15.76
CA GLY A 49 -3.39 -11.70 -17.20
C GLY A 49 -2.29 -12.62 -17.71
N PHE A 50 -1.61 -12.17 -18.72
CA PHE A 50 -0.50 -12.85 -19.36
C PHE A 50 0.45 -11.82 -19.97
N TYR A 51 1.64 -12.26 -20.34
CA TYR A 51 2.51 -11.49 -21.22
C TYR A 51 3.21 -12.43 -22.20
N TYR A 52 3.87 -11.84 -23.18
CA TYR A 52 4.80 -12.56 -24.04
C TYR A 52 5.95 -11.62 -24.45
N ASP A 53 7.17 -12.15 -24.44
CA ASP A 53 8.40 -11.43 -24.78
C ASP A 53 8.82 -11.73 -26.22
N PHE A 54 9.12 -10.67 -26.97
CA PHE A 54 9.47 -10.73 -28.37
C PHE A 54 10.76 -9.95 -28.67
N GLU A 55 11.61 -10.50 -29.53
CA GLU A 55 12.55 -9.70 -30.29
C GLU A 55 11.87 -9.34 -31.62
N LEU A 56 11.63 -8.06 -31.83
CA LEU A 56 10.81 -7.57 -32.92
C LEU A 56 11.65 -6.97 -34.04
N THR A 57 11.18 -7.10 -35.29
CA THR A 57 11.81 -6.49 -36.45
C THR A 57 11.64 -4.97 -36.52
N ARG A 58 10.65 -4.42 -35.82
CA ARG A 58 10.46 -2.99 -35.52
C ARG A 58 9.84 -2.80 -34.12
N PRO A 59 10.03 -1.65 -33.48
CA PRO A 59 9.34 -1.36 -32.23
C PRO A 59 7.80 -1.44 -32.38
N ILE A 60 7.14 -2.02 -31.38
CA ILE A 60 5.68 -1.99 -31.22
C ILE A 60 5.33 -0.89 -30.23
N THR A 61 4.33 -0.08 -30.58
CA THR A 61 3.76 0.98 -29.75
C THR A 61 2.36 0.61 -29.28
N GLN A 62 1.80 1.44 -28.40
CA GLN A 62 0.40 1.29 -27.95
C GLN A 62 -0.59 1.31 -29.12
N GLU A 63 -0.28 1.99 -30.21
CA GLU A 63 -1.12 2.12 -31.41
C GLU A 63 -1.18 0.82 -32.23
N ASP A 64 -0.22 -0.08 -32.09
CA ASP A 64 -0.21 -1.39 -32.75
C ASP A 64 -1.13 -2.41 -32.07
N LEU A 65 -1.42 -2.25 -30.76
CA LEU A 65 -2.19 -3.22 -29.97
C LEU A 65 -3.58 -3.53 -30.56
N PRO A 66 -4.36 -2.56 -31.04
CA PRO A 66 -5.65 -2.85 -31.68
C PRO A 66 -5.55 -3.74 -32.93
N ALA A 67 -4.47 -3.62 -33.71
CA ALA A 67 -4.24 -4.46 -34.89
C ALA A 67 -3.91 -5.90 -34.47
N ILE A 68 -3.09 -6.07 -33.43
CA ILE A 68 -2.77 -7.38 -32.87
C ILE A 68 -4.03 -8.02 -32.29
N GLU A 69 -4.84 -7.30 -31.50
CA GLU A 69 -6.12 -7.80 -31.00
C GLU A 69 -7.08 -8.26 -32.11
N LYS A 70 -7.13 -7.51 -33.20
CA LYS A 70 -7.96 -7.88 -34.36
C LYS A 70 -7.50 -9.20 -34.98
N GLU A 71 -6.19 -9.42 -35.10
CA GLU A 71 -5.66 -10.70 -35.61
C GLU A 71 -5.87 -11.84 -34.61
N MET A 72 -5.70 -11.59 -33.30
CA MET A 72 -6.02 -12.56 -32.25
C MET A 72 -7.48 -13.02 -32.36
N ARG A 73 -8.44 -12.10 -32.55
CA ARG A 73 -9.87 -12.45 -32.69
C ARG A 73 -10.12 -13.33 -33.91
N LYS A 74 -9.40 -13.14 -35.02
CA LYS A 74 -9.49 -14.02 -36.20
C LYS A 74 -8.96 -15.43 -35.87
N ILE A 75 -7.83 -15.51 -35.16
CA ILE A 75 -7.24 -16.78 -34.74
C ILE A 75 -8.22 -17.53 -33.82
N LEU A 76 -8.82 -16.85 -32.84
CA LEU A 76 -9.81 -17.43 -31.93
C LEU A 76 -11.04 -17.98 -32.68
N SER A 77 -11.52 -17.27 -33.70
CA SER A 77 -12.67 -17.70 -34.49
C SER A 77 -12.37 -18.86 -35.46
N SER A 78 -11.10 -19.18 -35.70
CA SER A 78 -10.72 -20.27 -36.62
C SER A 78 -10.77 -21.67 -36.00
N ASN A 79 -11.13 -21.80 -34.71
CA ASN A 79 -11.30 -23.05 -33.99
C ASN A 79 -10.10 -24.04 -34.11
N LYS A 80 -8.91 -23.55 -33.84
CA LYS A 80 -7.67 -24.34 -33.86
C LYS A 80 -7.53 -25.15 -32.58
N GLU A 81 -7.11 -26.40 -32.69
CA GLU A 81 -6.80 -27.26 -31.55
C GLU A 81 -5.40 -26.96 -30.99
N PHE A 82 -5.25 -27.08 -29.67
CA PHE A 82 -3.98 -27.10 -29.00
C PHE A 82 -3.50 -28.56 -28.85
N GLN A 83 -2.50 -28.93 -29.62
CA GLN A 83 -1.98 -30.29 -29.64
C GLN A 83 -0.63 -30.36 -28.94
N ARG A 84 -0.57 -31.10 -27.82
CA ARG A 84 0.67 -31.37 -27.11
C ARG A 84 1.45 -32.50 -27.80
N LYS A 85 2.76 -32.31 -27.99
CA LYS A 85 3.68 -33.34 -28.44
C LYS A 85 4.93 -33.34 -27.56
N GLU A 86 5.49 -34.50 -27.33
CA GLU A 86 6.78 -34.66 -26.71
C GLU A 86 7.83 -34.92 -27.79
N LEU A 87 9.00 -34.29 -27.64
CA LEU A 87 10.09 -34.35 -28.60
C LEU A 87 11.37 -34.74 -27.87
N SER A 88 12.29 -35.42 -28.59
CA SER A 88 13.67 -35.51 -28.16
C SER A 88 14.33 -34.12 -28.20
N ARG A 89 15.43 -33.97 -27.47
CA ARG A 89 16.20 -32.71 -27.45
C ARG A 89 16.69 -32.33 -28.85
N GLU A 90 17.10 -33.31 -29.65
CA GLU A 90 17.56 -33.10 -31.02
C GLU A 90 16.44 -32.61 -31.94
N GLU A 91 15.27 -33.24 -31.87
CA GLU A 91 14.08 -32.78 -32.60
C GLU A 91 13.64 -31.38 -32.20
N ALA A 92 13.63 -31.09 -30.91
CA ALA A 92 13.27 -29.76 -30.40
C ALA A 92 14.27 -28.70 -30.88
N ARG A 93 15.57 -28.96 -30.83
CA ARG A 93 16.62 -28.05 -31.36
C ARG A 93 16.48 -27.81 -32.85
N ALA A 94 16.19 -28.87 -33.60
CA ALA A 94 15.99 -28.76 -35.06
C ALA A 94 14.74 -27.92 -35.38
N MET A 95 13.64 -28.09 -34.61
CA MET A 95 12.39 -27.37 -34.79
C MET A 95 12.53 -25.87 -34.51
N PHE A 96 13.27 -25.50 -33.45
CA PHE A 96 13.48 -24.12 -33.02
C PHE A 96 14.81 -23.52 -33.48
N ALA A 97 15.41 -24.05 -34.56
CA ALA A 97 16.74 -23.64 -35.05
C ALA A 97 16.86 -22.13 -35.34
N ASP A 98 15.77 -21.48 -35.70
CA ASP A 98 15.67 -20.05 -35.98
C ASP A 98 15.19 -19.21 -34.77
N GLN A 99 14.96 -19.83 -33.59
CA GLN A 99 14.45 -19.19 -32.36
C GLN A 99 15.49 -19.24 -31.25
N PRO A 100 16.41 -18.27 -31.16
CA PRO A 100 17.57 -18.34 -30.27
C PRO A 100 17.20 -18.44 -28.81
N TYR A 101 16.11 -17.78 -28.37
CA TYR A 101 15.63 -17.83 -27.00
C TYR A 101 15.07 -19.21 -26.62
N LYS A 102 14.40 -19.89 -27.57
CA LYS A 102 13.91 -21.26 -27.38
C LYS A 102 15.06 -22.26 -27.32
N LEU A 103 16.08 -22.11 -28.16
CA LEU A 103 17.28 -22.95 -28.09
C LEU A 103 17.97 -22.83 -26.74
N GLU A 104 18.16 -21.60 -26.23
CA GLU A 104 18.75 -21.41 -24.90
C GLU A 104 17.91 -22.05 -23.78
N LEU A 105 16.58 -21.99 -23.88
CA LEU A 105 15.69 -22.65 -22.91
C LEU A 105 15.86 -24.17 -22.96
N ILE A 106 15.90 -24.78 -24.16
CA ILE A 106 16.10 -26.24 -24.35
C ILE A 106 17.44 -26.66 -23.77
N ASP A 107 18.53 -25.91 -24.03
CA ASP A 107 19.87 -26.23 -23.59
C ASP A 107 20.04 -26.23 -22.07
N ARG A 108 19.21 -25.46 -21.37
CA ARG A 108 19.24 -25.40 -19.90
C ARG A 108 18.34 -26.39 -19.20
N LEU A 109 17.50 -27.12 -19.92
CA LEU A 109 16.70 -28.16 -19.29
C LEU A 109 17.62 -29.31 -18.83
N PRO A 110 17.33 -29.94 -17.67
CA PRO A 110 18.02 -31.16 -17.25
C PRO A 110 18.02 -32.22 -18.36
N GLU A 111 19.05 -33.11 -18.39
CA GLU A 111 19.17 -34.13 -19.44
C GLU A 111 17.98 -35.08 -19.50
N ASP A 112 17.39 -35.37 -18.34
CA ASP A 112 16.22 -36.24 -18.14
C ASP A 112 14.86 -35.52 -18.30
N ALA A 113 14.86 -34.21 -18.56
CA ALA A 113 13.63 -33.46 -18.67
C ALA A 113 12.84 -33.79 -19.94
N THR A 114 11.55 -34.07 -19.78
CA THR A 114 10.62 -34.21 -20.90
C THR A 114 10.46 -32.85 -21.59
N ILE A 115 10.78 -32.78 -22.88
CA ILE A 115 10.61 -31.60 -23.71
C ILE A 115 9.27 -31.71 -24.43
N SER A 116 8.37 -30.78 -24.13
CA SER A 116 7.06 -30.73 -24.76
C SER A 116 6.86 -29.44 -25.54
N ILE A 117 6.10 -29.55 -26.60
CA ILE A 117 5.64 -28.44 -27.42
C ILE A 117 4.12 -28.45 -27.49
N TYR A 118 3.56 -27.29 -27.75
CA TYR A 118 2.17 -27.15 -28.14
C TYR A 118 2.06 -26.54 -29.54
N ASN A 119 1.27 -27.17 -30.36
CA ASN A 119 0.96 -26.73 -31.71
C ASN A 119 -0.46 -26.16 -31.74
N GLN A 120 -0.62 -24.97 -32.32
CA GLN A 120 -1.90 -24.27 -32.51
C GLN A 120 -1.96 -23.82 -33.98
N GLY A 121 -2.49 -24.67 -34.85
CA GLY A 121 -2.48 -24.40 -36.27
C GLY A 121 -1.07 -24.24 -36.83
N ASP A 122 -0.72 -23.06 -37.31
CA ASP A 122 0.60 -22.77 -37.88
C ASP A 122 1.65 -22.31 -36.85
N PHE A 123 1.22 -22.11 -35.58
CA PHE A 123 2.10 -21.68 -34.50
C PHE A 123 2.48 -22.87 -33.60
N THR A 124 3.76 -23.00 -33.32
CA THR A 124 4.32 -24.02 -32.42
C THR A 124 5.18 -23.33 -31.37
N ASP A 125 4.99 -23.70 -30.11
CA ASP A 125 5.78 -23.17 -29.01
C ASP A 125 6.33 -24.26 -28.07
N LEU A 126 7.52 -24.00 -27.52
CA LEU A 126 8.11 -24.78 -26.44
C LEU A 126 7.36 -24.48 -25.15
N CYS A 127 6.57 -25.43 -24.66
CA CYS A 127 5.66 -25.19 -23.56
C CYS A 127 5.31 -26.47 -22.79
N ARG A 128 5.13 -26.34 -21.46
CA ARG A 128 4.69 -27.45 -20.60
C ARG A 128 3.17 -27.56 -20.52
N GLY A 129 2.45 -26.49 -20.85
CA GLY A 129 1.02 -26.38 -20.64
C GLY A 129 0.64 -26.11 -19.16
N PRO A 130 -0.62 -26.33 -18.75
CA PRO A 130 -1.71 -26.77 -19.62
C PRO A 130 -2.22 -25.68 -20.57
N HIS A 131 -2.97 -26.11 -21.59
CA HIS A 131 -3.72 -25.26 -22.51
C HIS A 131 -5.17 -25.73 -22.62
N VAL A 132 -6.04 -24.87 -23.12
CA VAL A 132 -7.38 -25.24 -23.55
C VAL A 132 -7.34 -26.24 -24.69
N CYS A 133 -8.40 -27.03 -24.92
CA CYS A 133 -8.41 -28.00 -26.02
C CYS A 133 -8.44 -27.30 -27.40
N SER A 134 -9.14 -26.18 -27.50
CA SER A 134 -9.20 -25.41 -28.73
C SER A 134 -9.34 -23.91 -28.48
N THR A 135 -8.97 -23.10 -29.49
CA THR A 135 -9.11 -21.63 -29.42
C THR A 135 -10.56 -21.19 -29.23
N LYS A 136 -11.56 -22.03 -29.55
CA LYS A 136 -12.99 -21.74 -29.35
C LYS A 136 -13.39 -21.64 -27.88
N GLU A 137 -12.61 -22.24 -26.98
CA GLU A 137 -12.86 -22.12 -25.53
C GLU A 137 -12.49 -20.76 -24.97
N ILE A 138 -11.74 -19.95 -25.73
CA ILE A 138 -11.38 -18.59 -25.35
C ILE A 138 -12.38 -17.64 -26.01
N ASN A 139 -13.11 -16.90 -25.20
CA ASN A 139 -14.08 -15.95 -25.72
C ASN A 139 -13.35 -14.74 -26.34
N ALA A 140 -13.57 -14.48 -27.63
CA ALA A 140 -12.95 -13.40 -28.37
C ALA A 140 -13.26 -11.97 -27.88
N GLN A 141 -14.25 -11.83 -26.98
CA GLN A 141 -14.62 -10.57 -26.34
C GLN A 141 -14.15 -10.47 -24.88
N SER A 142 -13.47 -11.52 -24.38
CA SER A 142 -13.05 -11.61 -22.97
C SER A 142 -11.55 -11.38 -22.77
N PHE A 143 -10.84 -10.80 -23.72
CA PHE A 143 -9.44 -10.42 -23.57
C PHE A 143 -9.18 -8.99 -24.03
N LYS A 144 -8.07 -8.41 -23.53
CA LYS A 144 -7.57 -7.10 -23.91
C LYS A 144 -6.03 -7.06 -23.82
N LEU A 145 -5.37 -6.45 -24.80
CA LEU A 145 -3.97 -6.09 -24.69
C LEU A 145 -3.85 -4.76 -23.93
N MET A 146 -2.97 -4.71 -22.96
CA MET A 146 -2.94 -3.63 -21.97
C MET A 146 -1.85 -2.60 -22.27
N LYS A 147 -0.61 -3.07 -22.43
CA LYS A 147 0.57 -2.21 -22.62
C LYS A 147 1.76 -2.97 -23.17
N THR A 148 2.74 -2.21 -23.63
CA THR A 148 4.07 -2.72 -23.96
C THR A 148 5.11 -2.21 -22.96
N ALA A 149 6.18 -2.99 -22.74
CA ALA A 149 7.32 -2.59 -21.92
C ALA A 149 8.60 -3.23 -22.46
N GLY A 150 9.75 -2.60 -22.22
CA GLY A 150 11.04 -3.24 -22.37
C GLY A 150 11.29 -4.26 -21.26
N ALA A 151 11.88 -5.40 -21.59
CA ALA A 151 12.29 -6.42 -20.62
C ALA A 151 13.62 -7.03 -21.07
N TYR A 152 14.66 -6.90 -20.26
CA TYR A 152 15.91 -7.58 -20.55
C TYR A 152 15.71 -9.09 -20.46
N TRP A 153 16.28 -9.82 -21.43
CA TRP A 153 16.23 -11.28 -21.41
C TRP A 153 16.76 -11.83 -20.09
N ARG A 154 15.89 -12.55 -19.36
CA ARG A 154 16.16 -13.10 -18.01
C ARG A 154 16.50 -12.06 -16.93
N GLY A 155 16.13 -10.81 -17.13
CA GLY A 155 16.40 -9.73 -16.17
C GLY A 155 17.87 -9.27 -16.15
N ASP A 156 18.68 -9.70 -17.09
CA ASP A 156 20.09 -9.37 -17.19
C ASP A 156 20.30 -8.18 -18.13
N VAL A 157 20.75 -7.04 -17.60
CA VAL A 157 20.96 -5.78 -18.35
C VAL A 157 22.01 -5.87 -19.46
N GLU A 158 22.90 -6.86 -19.40
CA GLU A 158 23.92 -7.12 -20.44
C GLU A 158 23.34 -7.93 -21.62
N ARG A 159 22.07 -8.36 -21.53
CA ARG A 159 21.39 -9.14 -22.56
C ARG A 159 20.45 -8.31 -23.40
N PRO A 160 19.99 -8.82 -24.56
CA PRO A 160 19.06 -8.10 -25.42
C PRO A 160 17.81 -7.66 -24.67
N MET A 161 17.40 -6.41 -24.89
CA MET A 161 16.13 -5.89 -24.42
C MET A 161 15.02 -6.31 -25.39
N LEU A 162 14.11 -7.14 -24.89
CA LEU A 162 12.94 -7.62 -25.61
C LEU A 162 11.75 -6.67 -25.41
N THR A 163 10.80 -6.73 -26.33
CA THR A 163 9.50 -6.09 -26.13
C THR A 163 8.55 -7.06 -25.48
N ARG A 164 8.08 -6.72 -24.29
CA ARG A 164 7.04 -7.44 -23.55
C ARG A 164 5.69 -6.83 -23.85
N ILE A 165 4.74 -7.64 -24.32
CA ILE A 165 3.34 -7.24 -24.51
C ILE A 165 2.52 -7.86 -23.39
N TYR A 166 1.82 -7.03 -22.60
CA TYR A 166 0.92 -7.47 -21.56
C TYR A 166 -0.52 -7.53 -22.05
N GLY A 167 -1.23 -8.58 -21.66
CA GLY A 167 -2.66 -8.74 -21.89
C GLY A 167 -3.38 -9.28 -20.68
N THR A 168 -4.70 -9.20 -20.68
CA THR A 168 -5.57 -9.84 -19.71
C THR A 168 -6.62 -10.68 -20.44
N ALA A 169 -7.03 -11.81 -19.85
CA ALA A 169 -8.10 -12.65 -20.36
C ALA A 169 -8.94 -13.21 -19.20
N TRP A 170 -10.25 -13.33 -19.47
CA TRP A 170 -11.27 -13.73 -18.51
C TRP A 170 -12.21 -14.74 -19.17
N GLU A 171 -12.97 -15.50 -18.38
CA GLU A 171 -13.93 -16.45 -18.94
C GLU A 171 -15.07 -15.74 -19.68
N LYS A 172 -15.57 -14.64 -19.11
CA LYS A 172 -16.74 -13.92 -19.63
C LYS A 172 -16.42 -12.47 -19.94
N PRO A 173 -17.08 -11.87 -20.95
CA PRO A 173 -16.92 -10.44 -21.23
C PRO A 173 -17.28 -9.52 -20.05
N ALA A 174 -18.23 -9.95 -19.20
CA ALA A 174 -18.62 -9.21 -18.00
C ALA A 174 -17.48 -9.11 -16.99
N ASP A 175 -16.69 -10.18 -16.82
CA ASP A 175 -15.56 -10.23 -15.90
C ASP A 175 -14.41 -9.33 -16.42
N LEU A 176 -14.16 -9.36 -17.73
CA LEU A 176 -13.20 -8.43 -18.36
C LEU A 176 -13.65 -6.98 -18.15
N LYS A 177 -14.94 -6.68 -18.36
CA LYS A 177 -15.46 -5.32 -18.16
C LYS A 177 -15.29 -4.90 -16.70
N ALA A 178 -15.66 -5.72 -15.74
CA ALA A 178 -15.50 -5.44 -14.30
C ALA A 178 -14.03 -5.18 -13.94
N TYR A 179 -13.10 -5.95 -14.50
CA TYR A 179 -11.67 -5.76 -14.31
C TYR A 179 -11.17 -4.43 -14.90
N LEU A 180 -11.59 -4.07 -16.09
CA LEU A 180 -11.21 -2.81 -16.73
C LEU A 180 -11.81 -1.59 -16.00
N ASP A 181 -13.06 -1.70 -15.55
CA ASP A 181 -13.73 -0.68 -14.73
C ASP A 181 -12.98 -0.49 -13.38
N MET A 182 -12.55 -1.58 -12.75
CA MET A 182 -11.73 -1.56 -11.52
C MET A 182 -10.38 -0.86 -11.77
N LEU A 183 -9.70 -1.14 -12.89
CA LEU A 183 -8.43 -0.48 -13.24
C LEU A 183 -8.62 1.02 -13.48
N ALA A 184 -9.67 1.41 -14.20
CA ALA A 184 -9.99 2.81 -14.44
C ALA A 184 -10.30 3.56 -13.13
N GLU A 185 -11.02 2.90 -12.21
CA GLU A 185 -11.29 3.46 -10.89
C GLU A 185 -10.00 3.56 -10.05
N ALA A 186 -9.10 2.57 -10.12
CA ALA A 186 -7.81 2.62 -9.45
C ALA A 186 -6.95 3.78 -9.97
N GLU A 187 -6.92 4.00 -11.29
CA GLU A 187 -6.20 5.13 -11.90
C GLU A 187 -6.82 6.48 -11.50
N ARG A 188 -8.15 6.55 -11.43
CA ARG A 188 -8.87 7.75 -10.97
C ARG A 188 -8.54 8.11 -9.52
N ARG A 189 -8.28 7.10 -8.68
CA ARG A 189 -7.97 7.25 -7.25
C ARG A 189 -6.48 7.33 -6.94
N ASP A 190 -5.62 7.14 -7.92
CA ASP A 190 -4.16 7.09 -7.72
C ASP A 190 -3.66 8.30 -6.92
N HIS A 191 -3.03 8.03 -5.77
CA HIS A 191 -2.55 9.05 -4.84
C HIS A 191 -1.53 10.00 -5.45
N ARG A 192 -0.76 9.55 -6.46
CA ARG A 192 0.23 10.39 -7.17
C ARG A 192 -0.45 11.42 -8.06
N LYS A 193 -1.56 11.01 -8.71
CA LYS A 193 -2.39 11.90 -9.53
C LYS A 193 -3.15 12.89 -8.65
N LEU A 194 -3.88 12.39 -7.67
CA LEU A 194 -4.66 13.21 -6.75
C LEU A 194 -3.78 14.11 -5.89
N GLY A 195 -2.61 13.63 -5.46
CA GLY A 195 -1.63 14.43 -4.72
C GLY A 195 -1.18 15.67 -5.48
N ARG A 196 -0.98 15.52 -6.80
CA ARG A 196 -0.65 16.65 -7.70
C ARG A 196 -1.85 17.56 -7.95
N GLU A 197 -3.03 17.00 -8.26
CA GLU A 197 -4.25 17.76 -8.53
C GLU A 197 -4.73 18.59 -7.34
N LEU A 198 -4.55 18.10 -6.11
CA LEU A 198 -4.91 18.76 -4.86
C LEU A 198 -3.75 19.51 -4.20
N ASP A 199 -2.60 19.58 -4.86
CA ASP A 199 -1.40 20.26 -4.36
C ASP A 199 -0.96 19.76 -2.97
N LEU A 200 -0.90 18.43 -2.79
CA LEU A 200 -0.56 17.82 -1.50
C LEU A 200 0.94 17.59 -1.34
N PHE A 201 1.62 17.09 -2.37
CA PHE A 201 3.04 16.74 -2.35
C PHE A 201 3.59 16.54 -3.75
N HIS A 202 4.93 16.53 -3.85
CA HIS A 202 5.64 15.98 -5.01
C HIS A 202 6.82 15.10 -4.58
N ILE A 203 7.31 14.30 -5.52
CA ILE A 203 8.50 13.47 -5.40
C ILE A 203 9.43 13.88 -6.53
N ASP A 204 10.67 14.22 -6.21
CA ASP A 204 11.69 14.60 -7.18
C ASP A 204 12.38 13.34 -7.74
N GLU A 205 12.66 13.33 -9.04
CA GLU A 205 13.39 12.24 -9.72
C GLU A 205 14.84 12.12 -9.23
N ASP A 206 15.44 13.23 -8.84
CA ASP A 206 16.80 13.28 -8.30
C ASP A 206 16.88 12.85 -6.81
N ASN A 207 15.73 12.80 -6.12
CA ASN A 207 15.62 12.39 -4.72
C ASN A 207 14.54 11.30 -4.52
N PRO A 208 14.71 10.13 -5.14
CA PRO A 208 13.68 9.10 -5.17
C PRO A 208 13.42 8.51 -3.77
N GLY A 209 12.14 8.43 -3.42
CA GLY A 209 11.70 7.88 -2.13
C GLY A 209 11.67 8.88 -0.97
N GLU A 210 11.91 10.17 -1.25
CA GLU A 210 11.72 11.28 -0.32
C GLU A 210 10.55 12.16 -0.79
N ILE A 211 9.77 12.69 0.15
CA ILE A 211 8.54 13.42 -0.15
C ILE A 211 8.69 14.88 0.21
N PHE A 212 8.36 15.76 -0.73
CA PHE A 212 8.21 17.19 -0.50
C PHE A 212 6.72 17.48 -0.23
N TRP A 213 6.36 17.70 1.03
CA TRP A 213 5.00 18.03 1.41
C TRP A 213 4.68 19.49 1.13
N HIS A 214 3.60 19.74 0.38
CA HIS A 214 3.06 21.07 0.16
C HIS A 214 2.15 21.51 1.33
N PRO A 215 1.79 22.79 1.44
CA PRO A 215 0.98 23.26 2.56
C PRO A 215 -0.31 22.46 2.80
N ASN A 216 -1.02 22.09 1.72
CA ASN A 216 -2.26 21.31 1.83
C ASN A 216 -2.01 19.91 2.37
N GLY A 217 -0.99 19.23 1.85
CA GLY A 217 -0.60 17.88 2.31
C GLY A 217 -0.02 17.89 3.72
N TRP A 218 0.80 18.91 4.04
CA TRP A 218 1.34 19.05 5.38
C TRP A 218 0.27 19.34 6.43
N MET A 219 -0.80 20.04 6.05
CA MET A 219 -1.96 20.24 6.93
C MET A 219 -2.64 18.91 7.25
N ILE A 220 -2.93 18.08 6.25
CA ILE A 220 -3.51 16.74 6.44
C ILE A 220 -2.59 15.88 7.34
N TYR A 221 -1.30 15.90 7.05
CA TYR A 221 -0.29 15.19 7.83
C TYR A 221 -0.32 15.62 9.31
N SER A 222 -0.35 16.92 9.56
CA SER A 222 -0.39 17.49 10.91
C SER A 222 -1.66 17.13 11.67
N ILE A 223 -2.82 17.18 11.00
CA ILE A 223 -4.11 16.78 11.57
C ILE A 223 -4.08 15.31 12.02
N ILE A 224 -3.59 14.42 11.15
CA ILE A 224 -3.50 12.98 11.47
C ILE A 224 -2.53 12.75 12.63
N ARG A 225 -1.35 13.38 12.59
CA ARG A 225 -0.36 13.25 13.67
C ARG A 225 -0.91 13.74 15.01
N ASP A 226 -1.58 14.88 15.05
CA ASP A 226 -2.12 15.44 16.27
C ASP A 226 -3.32 14.65 16.80
N TYR A 227 -4.15 14.10 15.89
CA TYR A 227 -5.20 13.14 16.24
C TYR A 227 -4.62 11.88 16.91
N VAL A 228 -3.60 11.26 16.31
CA VAL A 228 -2.93 10.08 16.88
C VAL A 228 -2.33 10.41 18.24
N ARG A 229 -1.65 11.56 18.36
CA ARG A 229 -1.06 12.05 19.62
C ARG A 229 -2.09 12.16 20.74
N GLU A 230 -3.26 12.72 20.42
CA GLU A 230 -4.34 12.83 21.41
C GLU A 230 -4.86 11.47 21.86
N LYS A 231 -5.09 10.53 20.92
CA LYS A 231 -5.57 9.18 21.21
C LYS A 231 -4.57 8.40 22.07
N ILE A 232 -3.29 8.36 21.72
CA ILE A 232 -2.28 7.64 22.48
C ILE A 232 -2.04 8.26 23.87
N ARG A 233 -2.06 9.60 23.98
CA ARG A 233 -1.95 10.29 25.28
C ARG A 233 -3.09 9.89 26.21
N LYS A 234 -4.34 9.85 25.73
CA LYS A 234 -5.50 9.39 26.50
C LYS A 234 -5.38 7.91 26.88
N ASP A 235 -4.69 7.11 26.07
CA ASP A 235 -4.43 5.70 26.32
C ASP A 235 -3.18 5.44 27.19
N GLY A 236 -2.61 6.48 27.79
CA GLY A 236 -1.54 6.40 28.80
C GLY A 236 -0.14 6.19 28.21
N TYR A 237 0.10 6.52 26.95
CA TYR A 237 1.45 6.57 26.37
C TYR A 237 2.16 7.86 26.72
N VAL A 238 3.47 7.77 26.95
CA VAL A 238 4.38 8.91 27.04
C VAL A 238 5.10 9.10 25.71
N GLU A 239 5.06 10.33 25.15
CA GLU A 239 5.76 10.63 23.92
C GLU A 239 7.24 10.87 24.20
N VAL A 240 8.11 10.25 23.41
CA VAL A 240 9.57 10.39 23.46
C VAL A 240 10.12 10.74 22.08
N ASN A 241 11.41 11.09 22.01
CA ASN A 241 12.11 11.30 20.76
C ASN A 241 13.54 10.75 20.86
N THR A 242 13.92 9.89 19.95
CA THR A 242 15.24 9.28 19.89
C THR A 242 16.11 9.89 18.81
N PRO A 243 17.46 9.89 18.95
CA PRO A 243 18.36 10.44 17.95
C PRO A 243 18.17 9.79 16.57
N PHE A 244 18.18 10.61 15.53
CA PHE A 244 18.05 10.15 14.15
C PHE A 244 19.28 9.36 13.66
N VAL A 245 20.48 9.79 14.09
CA VAL A 245 21.76 9.16 13.78
C VAL A 245 22.28 8.44 15.00
N MET A 246 22.54 7.14 14.90
CA MET A 246 22.99 6.32 16.03
C MET A 246 24.23 5.50 15.66
N PRO A 247 25.13 5.21 16.65
CA PRO A 247 26.38 4.53 16.38
C PRO A 247 26.16 3.05 16.00
N ARG A 248 27.04 2.53 15.14
CA ARG A 248 27.07 1.13 14.71
C ARG A 248 26.99 0.14 15.87
N SER A 249 27.66 0.42 16.99
CA SER A 249 27.69 -0.47 18.16
C SER A 249 26.32 -0.74 18.77
N LEU A 250 25.37 0.22 18.67
CA LEU A 250 24.00 0.01 19.11
C LEU A 250 23.25 -0.97 18.19
N TRP A 251 23.47 -0.82 16.88
CA TRP A 251 22.88 -1.70 15.86
C TRP A 251 23.46 -3.12 15.89
N GLU A 252 24.73 -3.27 16.27
CA GLU A 252 25.37 -4.58 16.47
C GLU A 252 24.78 -5.29 17.70
N ARG A 253 24.67 -4.61 18.84
CA ARG A 253 24.08 -5.18 20.07
C ARG A 253 22.62 -5.60 19.86
N SER A 254 21.84 -4.79 19.19
CA SER A 254 20.43 -5.11 18.90
C SER A 254 20.23 -6.16 17.80
N GLY A 255 21.29 -6.59 17.12
CA GLY A 255 21.23 -7.58 16.04
C GLY A 255 20.83 -7.02 14.67
N HIS A 256 20.40 -5.76 14.59
CA HIS A 256 20.00 -5.14 13.33
C HIS A 256 21.14 -5.07 12.31
N TRP A 257 22.38 -4.81 12.76
CA TRP A 257 23.53 -4.75 11.87
C TRP A 257 23.76 -6.03 11.08
N ALA A 258 23.57 -7.17 11.70
CA ALA A 258 23.77 -8.47 11.05
C ALA A 258 22.63 -8.87 10.10
N LYS A 259 21.39 -8.41 10.38
CA LYS A 259 20.18 -8.87 9.67
C LYS A 259 19.58 -7.83 8.73
N TYR A 260 19.94 -6.56 8.90
CA TYR A 260 19.26 -5.44 8.23
C TYR A 260 20.21 -4.42 7.60
N LYS A 261 21.52 -4.66 7.61
CA LYS A 261 22.56 -3.71 7.16
C LYS A 261 22.33 -3.19 5.73
N GLU A 262 21.92 -4.05 4.81
CA GLU A 262 21.72 -3.67 3.41
C GLU A 262 20.60 -2.63 3.23
N ASN A 263 19.67 -2.59 4.17
CA ASN A 263 18.57 -1.64 4.20
C ASN A 263 18.87 -0.37 5.02
N MET A 264 20.11 -0.19 5.49
CA MET A 264 20.52 0.97 6.29
C MET A 264 21.29 1.99 5.47
N PHE A 265 21.00 3.28 5.66
CA PHE A 265 21.88 4.35 5.25
C PHE A 265 23.02 4.50 6.27
N ILE A 266 24.25 4.22 5.85
CA ILE A 266 25.43 4.23 6.70
C ILE A 266 26.24 5.49 6.40
N THR A 267 26.71 6.17 7.45
CA THR A 267 27.58 7.35 7.35
C THR A 267 28.79 7.19 8.25
N GLU A 268 29.85 7.94 7.96
CA GLU A 268 31.06 7.97 8.76
C GLU A 268 31.33 9.40 9.26
N SER A 269 31.67 9.52 10.53
CA SER A 269 32.13 10.76 11.14
C SER A 269 33.22 10.42 12.16
N GLU A 270 34.33 11.22 12.15
CA GLU A 270 35.44 11.04 13.09
C GLU A 270 35.99 9.60 13.15
N LYS A 271 36.09 8.94 11.99
CA LYS A 271 36.49 7.52 11.83
C LYS A 271 35.60 6.52 12.58
N ARG A 272 34.36 6.89 12.84
CA ARG A 272 33.33 6.03 13.45
C ARG A 272 32.15 5.87 12.49
N LEU A 273 31.62 4.65 12.42
CA LEU A 273 30.43 4.36 11.63
C LEU A 273 29.16 4.62 12.43
N PHE A 274 28.22 5.28 11.78
CA PHE A 274 26.87 5.55 12.25
C PHE A 274 25.88 5.07 11.19
N ALA A 275 24.63 4.92 11.58
CA ALA A 275 23.53 4.73 10.64
C ALA A 275 22.39 5.70 10.96
N LEU A 276 21.71 6.17 9.91
CA LEU A 276 20.40 6.78 10.05
C LEU A 276 19.45 5.67 10.52
N LYS A 277 18.62 5.95 11.53
CA LYS A 277 17.81 4.89 12.15
C LYS A 277 16.78 4.31 11.18
N PRO A 278 16.77 2.98 10.94
CA PRO A 278 15.72 2.30 10.21
C PRO A 278 14.51 1.95 11.09
N MET A 279 14.68 1.98 12.42
CA MET A 279 13.72 1.63 13.45
C MET A 279 14.01 2.40 14.74
N ASN A 280 13.03 2.53 15.64
CA ASN A 280 13.15 3.28 16.89
C ASN A 280 13.46 2.39 18.11
N CYS A 281 13.25 1.08 18.01
CA CYS A 281 13.29 0.15 19.13
C CYS A 281 14.57 0.20 19.98
N PRO A 282 15.82 0.22 19.44
CA PRO A 282 17.00 0.32 20.29
C PRO A 282 17.09 1.64 21.06
N GLY A 283 16.59 2.74 20.48
CA GLY A 283 16.52 4.04 21.12
C GLY A 283 15.59 4.05 22.34
N HIS A 284 14.41 3.41 22.24
CA HIS A 284 13.47 3.29 23.35
C HIS A 284 14.05 2.43 24.47
N VAL A 285 14.79 1.37 24.15
CA VAL A 285 15.51 0.59 25.18
C VAL A 285 16.57 1.43 25.90
N GLU A 286 17.32 2.28 25.20
CA GLU A 286 18.29 3.17 25.85
C GLU A 286 17.58 4.21 26.76
N ILE A 287 16.39 4.70 26.40
CA ILE A 287 15.57 5.55 27.29
C ILE A 287 15.09 4.75 28.50
N PHE A 288 14.60 3.52 28.32
CA PHE A 288 14.19 2.67 29.41
C PHE A 288 15.31 2.47 30.44
N LYS A 289 16.53 2.22 29.99
CA LYS A 289 17.73 1.99 30.79
C LYS A 289 18.31 3.25 31.44
N SER A 290 17.89 4.44 31.03
CA SER A 290 18.48 5.70 31.51
C SER A 290 18.30 5.93 33.01
N ARG A 291 17.43 5.17 33.67
CA ARG A 291 17.19 5.18 35.12
C ARG A 291 16.78 3.81 35.62
N LEU A 292 16.94 3.58 36.92
CA LEU A 292 16.46 2.37 37.58
C LEU A 292 14.93 2.27 37.47
N ARG A 293 14.42 1.12 37.04
CA ARG A 293 13.01 0.80 36.93
C ARG A 293 12.61 -0.25 37.93
N SER A 294 11.35 -0.21 38.37
CA SER A 294 10.74 -1.25 39.20
C SER A 294 9.50 -1.84 38.51
N TYR A 295 9.03 -2.99 38.98
CA TYR A 295 7.79 -3.59 38.47
C TYR A 295 6.57 -2.65 38.56
N LYS A 296 6.60 -1.64 39.47
CA LYS A 296 5.54 -0.63 39.61
C LYS A 296 5.53 0.39 38.46
N ASP A 297 6.62 0.50 37.72
CA ASP A 297 6.72 1.36 36.54
C ASP A 297 6.14 0.67 35.30
N LEU A 298 5.81 -0.64 35.38
CA LEU A 298 5.30 -1.43 34.28
C LEU A 298 3.78 -1.61 34.35
N PRO A 299 3.05 -1.64 33.22
CA PRO A 299 3.58 -1.47 31.85
C PRO A 299 3.96 -0.02 31.56
N LEU A 300 5.15 0.18 30.96
CA LEU A 300 5.60 1.49 30.51
C LEU A 300 5.42 1.60 28.99
N ARG A 301 4.54 2.48 28.56
CA ARG A 301 4.19 2.69 27.14
C ARG A 301 4.89 3.95 26.63
N MET A 302 5.90 3.79 25.76
CA MET A 302 6.60 4.89 25.10
C MET A 302 6.22 4.95 23.62
N ALA A 303 5.82 6.14 23.15
CA ALA A 303 5.46 6.37 21.76
C ALA A 303 6.36 7.43 21.12
N GLU A 304 6.61 7.31 19.84
CA GLU A 304 7.40 8.26 19.06
C GLU A 304 6.83 8.40 17.64
N PHE A 305 6.67 9.63 17.16
CA PHE A 305 6.58 9.87 15.71
C PHE A 305 8.01 9.82 15.14
N GLY A 306 8.49 8.59 14.99
CA GLY A 306 9.89 8.33 14.69
C GLY A 306 10.20 8.45 13.21
N SER A 307 11.04 9.45 12.86
CA SER A 307 11.59 9.54 11.50
C SER A 307 12.57 8.40 11.27
N CYS A 308 12.26 7.53 10.32
CA CYS A 308 13.05 6.38 9.95
C CYS A 308 13.46 6.45 8.47
N THR A 309 14.58 5.80 8.14
CA THR A 309 15.05 5.69 6.76
C THR A 309 15.38 4.25 6.41
N ARG A 310 14.96 3.81 5.22
CA ARG A 310 15.28 2.49 4.69
C ARG A 310 15.78 2.59 3.26
N ASN A 311 16.94 1.99 2.98
CA ASN A 311 17.54 1.98 1.65
C ASN A 311 16.79 1.01 0.72
N GLU A 312 15.56 1.36 0.39
CA GLU A 312 14.73 0.60 -0.54
C GLU A 312 15.28 0.70 -1.97
N ALA A 313 15.27 -0.38 -2.71
CA ALA A 313 15.64 -0.39 -4.13
C ALA A 313 14.71 0.53 -4.94
N SER A 314 15.27 1.28 -5.90
CA SER A 314 14.50 2.24 -6.70
C SER A 314 13.28 1.61 -7.39
N GLY A 315 13.40 0.37 -7.91
CA GLY A 315 12.30 -0.35 -8.54
C GLY A 315 11.18 -0.81 -7.59
N ALA A 316 11.39 -0.72 -6.27
CA ALA A 316 10.38 -1.05 -5.26
C ALA A 316 9.60 0.18 -4.78
N LEU A 317 10.04 1.39 -5.11
CA LEU A 317 9.39 2.63 -4.69
C LEU A 317 8.04 2.81 -5.40
N HIS A 318 7.05 3.33 -4.64
CA HIS A 318 5.71 3.54 -5.19
C HIS A 318 5.02 4.75 -4.57
N GLY A 319 5.20 5.92 -5.17
CA GLY A 319 4.64 7.17 -4.67
C GLY A 319 4.97 7.37 -3.20
N ILE A 320 3.95 7.74 -2.38
CA ILE A 320 4.09 7.84 -0.92
C ILE A 320 3.75 6.53 -0.19
N MET A 321 3.36 5.48 -0.91
CA MET A 321 3.03 4.16 -0.34
C MET A 321 4.29 3.35 0.04
N ARG A 322 5.40 3.53 -0.69
CA ARG A 322 6.68 2.90 -0.39
C ARG A 322 7.81 3.86 -0.69
N VAL A 323 8.42 4.36 0.35
CA VAL A 323 9.40 5.46 0.37
C VAL A 323 10.68 5.04 1.07
N ARG A 324 11.70 5.87 1.03
CA ARG A 324 12.95 5.69 1.78
C ARG A 324 12.93 6.41 3.12
N GLY A 325 12.44 7.65 3.14
CA GLY A 325 12.23 8.44 4.35
C GLY A 325 10.76 8.47 4.76
N PHE A 326 10.45 8.12 6.00
CA PHE A 326 9.07 8.08 6.52
C PHE A 326 9.03 8.31 8.03
N VAL A 327 7.85 8.68 8.51
CA VAL A 327 7.57 8.79 9.94
C VAL A 327 6.60 7.69 10.36
N GLN A 328 6.96 6.96 11.40
CA GLN A 328 6.14 5.88 11.94
C GLN A 328 5.47 6.31 13.24
N ASP A 329 4.19 5.96 13.45
CA ASP A 329 3.49 6.08 14.73
C ASP A 329 3.89 4.95 15.68
N ASP A 330 5.16 4.86 15.95
CA ASP A 330 5.79 3.76 16.63
C ASP A 330 5.64 3.86 18.14
N ALA A 331 5.49 2.72 18.80
CA ALA A 331 5.58 2.67 20.25
C ALA A 331 6.09 1.31 20.74
N HIS A 332 6.68 1.36 21.94
CA HIS A 332 7.19 0.18 22.62
C HIS A 332 6.63 0.13 24.04
N ILE A 333 6.02 -1.01 24.37
CA ILE A 333 5.45 -1.26 25.70
C ILE A 333 6.38 -2.22 26.41
N PHE A 334 7.01 -1.74 27.49
CA PHE A 334 7.80 -2.57 28.37
C PHE A 334 6.87 -3.11 29.46
N CYS A 335 6.73 -4.42 29.53
CA CYS A 335 5.78 -5.07 30.43
C CYS A 335 6.32 -6.39 30.97
N THR A 336 5.63 -6.97 31.98
CA THR A 336 5.86 -8.36 32.35
C THR A 336 5.14 -9.30 31.41
N GLU A 337 5.48 -10.60 31.43
CA GLU A 337 4.85 -11.61 30.58
C GLU A 337 3.33 -11.72 30.85
N GLU A 338 2.92 -11.60 32.11
CA GLU A 338 1.52 -11.67 32.55
C GLU A 338 0.70 -10.45 32.08
N GLN A 339 1.37 -9.34 31.74
CA GLN A 339 0.69 -8.13 31.27
C GLN A 339 0.42 -8.16 29.76
N ILE A 340 1.06 -9.09 28.99
CA ILE A 340 0.94 -9.15 27.52
C ILE A 340 -0.52 -9.21 27.05
N PRO A 341 -1.38 -10.13 27.55
CA PRO A 341 -2.75 -10.23 27.05
C PRO A 341 -3.55 -8.93 27.23
N GLY A 342 -3.41 -8.27 28.37
CA GLY A 342 -4.08 -6.99 28.64
C GLY A 342 -3.61 -5.86 27.73
N GLU A 343 -2.31 -5.78 27.46
CA GLU A 343 -1.75 -4.76 26.56
C GLU A 343 -2.14 -4.99 25.09
N VAL A 344 -2.14 -6.24 24.64
CA VAL A 344 -2.60 -6.59 23.28
C VAL A 344 -4.09 -6.27 23.11
N GLN A 345 -4.94 -6.61 24.08
CA GLN A 345 -6.37 -6.28 24.05
C GLN A 345 -6.59 -4.77 23.98
N ARG A 346 -5.88 -4.00 24.83
CA ARG A 346 -5.93 -2.54 24.84
C ARG A 346 -5.53 -1.94 23.49
N PHE A 347 -4.44 -2.43 22.91
CA PHE A 347 -3.99 -2.02 21.59
C PHE A 347 -5.04 -2.28 20.50
N CYS A 348 -5.68 -3.46 20.53
CA CYS A 348 -6.72 -3.81 19.56
C CYS A 348 -7.94 -2.86 19.64
N HIS A 349 -8.35 -2.46 20.85
CA HIS A 349 -9.41 -1.48 21.02
C HIS A 349 -9.01 -0.11 20.46
N LEU A 350 -7.82 0.38 20.81
CA LEU A 350 -7.29 1.64 20.32
C LEU A 350 -7.22 1.66 18.78
N LEU A 351 -6.70 0.58 18.18
CA LEU A 351 -6.57 0.44 16.74
C LEU A 351 -7.94 0.46 16.04
N LYS A 352 -8.91 -0.33 16.50
CA LYS A 352 -10.25 -0.38 15.92
C LYS A 352 -10.98 0.95 16.03
N ASP A 353 -10.86 1.64 17.16
CA ASP A 353 -11.45 2.98 17.34
C ASP A 353 -10.87 3.98 16.36
N MET A 354 -9.53 4.00 16.22
CA MET A 354 -8.87 4.90 15.27
C MET A 354 -9.24 4.57 13.83
N TYR A 355 -9.27 3.31 13.43
CA TYR A 355 -9.62 2.92 12.06
C TYR A 355 -11.07 3.30 11.72
N ARG A 356 -11.99 3.18 12.67
CA ARG A 356 -13.38 3.59 12.49
C ARG A 356 -13.49 5.11 12.27
N ASP A 357 -12.75 5.91 13.03
CA ASP A 357 -12.69 7.37 12.85
C ASP A 357 -12.16 7.75 11.44
N PHE A 358 -11.27 6.91 10.85
CA PHE A 358 -10.78 7.06 9.48
C PHE A 358 -11.69 6.42 8.41
N GLY A 359 -12.85 5.89 8.80
CA GLY A 359 -13.83 5.32 7.86
C GLY A 359 -13.62 3.85 7.51
N PHE A 360 -12.80 3.13 8.27
CA PHE A 360 -12.62 1.67 8.12
C PHE A 360 -13.37 0.95 9.23
N GLY A 361 -14.52 0.36 8.89
CA GLY A 361 -15.29 -0.50 9.79
C GLY A 361 -14.58 -1.83 10.07
N ASP A 362 -15.08 -2.58 11.06
CA ASP A 362 -14.50 -3.86 11.47
C ASP A 362 -14.49 -4.90 10.34
N ASP A 363 -15.43 -4.80 9.39
CA ASP A 363 -15.51 -5.62 8.18
C ASP A 363 -14.39 -5.34 7.16
N LYS A 364 -13.67 -4.24 7.32
CA LYS A 364 -12.53 -3.83 6.50
C LYS A 364 -11.17 -4.17 7.12
N ILE A 365 -11.15 -4.84 8.27
CA ILE A 365 -9.95 -5.20 9.00
C ILE A 365 -9.78 -6.71 8.97
N SER A 366 -8.65 -7.20 8.49
CA SER A 366 -8.25 -8.60 8.64
C SER A 366 -7.00 -8.72 9.51
N VAL A 367 -6.93 -9.79 10.32
CA VAL A 367 -5.81 -10.04 11.23
C VAL A 367 -5.04 -11.26 10.77
N LYS A 368 -3.72 -11.15 10.73
CA LYS A 368 -2.80 -12.24 10.39
C LYS A 368 -1.86 -12.46 11.57
N PHE A 369 -1.65 -13.72 11.93
CA PHE A 369 -0.67 -14.10 12.96
C PHE A 369 0.54 -14.73 12.29
N SER A 370 1.67 -14.03 12.34
CA SER A 370 2.93 -14.43 11.70
C SER A 370 3.86 -15.02 12.74
N THR A 371 4.24 -16.28 12.55
CA THR A 371 5.09 -17.06 13.47
C THR A 371 6.57 -16.98 13.07
N ARG A 372 7.44 -17.68 13.83
CA ARG A 372 8.88 -17.66 13.72
C ARG A 372 9.41 -17.89 12.29
N PRO A 373 10.29 -17.01 11.77
CA PRO A 373 10.97 -17.23 10.49
C PRO A 373 12.16 -18.19 10.64
N GLU A 374 12.67 -18.70 9.52
CA GLU A 374 13.86 -19.55 9.50
C GLU A 374 15.09 -18.80 10.06
N LEU A 375 15.31 -17.57 9.60
CA LEU A 375 16.41 -16.71 10.05
C LEU A 375 15.96 -15.81 11.21
N ARG A 376 16.13 -16.30 12.44
CA ARG A 376 15.71 -15.61 13.67
C ARG A 376 16.82 -15.48 14.70
N VAL A 377 16.62 -14.73 15.75
CA VAL A 377 17.43 -14.69 16.97
C VAL A 377 16.72 -15.40 18.12
N GLY A 378 17.49 -15.86 19.12
CA GLY A 378 16.97 -16.58 20.28
C GLY A 378 16.76 -18.08 20.03
N ASP A 379 16.43 -18.79 21.11
CA ASP A 379 16.18 -20.23 21.10
C ASP A 379 14.69 -20.55 20.88
N ASP A 380 14.41 -21.81 20.55
CA ASP A 380 13.05 -22.27 20.27
C ASP A 380 12.12 -22.16 21.49
N ALA A 381 12.64 -22.37 22.71
CA ALA A 381 11.84 -22.28 23.93
C ALA A 381 11.33 -20.84 24.16
N THR A 382 12.15 -19.84 23.88
CA THR A 382 11.75 -18.43 23.96
C THR A 382 10.70 -18.10 22.90
N TRP A 383 10.84 -18.63 21.67
CA TRP A 383 9.85 -18.47 20.62
C TRP A 383 8.53 -19.17 20.95
N ASP A 384 8.57 -20.38 21.53
CA ASP A 384 7.37 -21.10 21.97
C ASP A 384 6.56 -20.27 22.98
N ARG A 385 7.24 -19.63 23.95
CA ARG A 385 6.60 -18.75 24.93
C ARG A 385 6.01 -17.50 24.27
N ALA A 386 6.75 -16.85 23.39
CA ALA A 386 6.29 -15.63 22.74
C ALA A 386 5.07 -15.89 21.84
N GLU A 387 5.09 -16.98 21.06
CA GLU A 387 3.96 -17.37 20.21
C GLU A 387 2.75 -17.78 21.06
N ALA A 388 2.94 -18.53 22.14
CA ALA A 388 1.86 -18.92 23.05
C ALA A 388 1.22 -17.70 23.73
N ALA A 389 2.03 -16.76 24.24
CA ALA A 389 1.53 -15.53 24.87
C ALA A 389 0.72 -14.68 23.89
N LEU A 390 1.16 -14.56 22.64
CA LEU A 390 0.45 -13.79 21.63
C LEU A 390 -0.85 -14.50 21.17
N ALA A 391 -0.83 -15.84 21.05
CA ALA A 391 -2.02 -16.63 20.73
C ALA A 391 -3.07 -16.56 21.84
N GLU A 392 -2.64 -16.62 23.12
CA GLU A 392 -3.52 -16.43 24.28
C GLU A 392 -4.14 -15.04 24.27
N ALA A 393 -3.34 -14.00 23.98
CA ALA A 393 -3.82 -12.64 23.86
C ALA A 393 -4.88 -12.47 22.77
N CYS A 394 -4.72 -13.13 21.62
CA CYS A 394 -5.74 -13.16 20.56
C CYS A 394 -7.04 -13.79 21.05
N THR A 395 -6.95 -14.91 21.77
CA THR A 395 -8.12 -15.60 22.32
C THR A 395 -8.86 -14.72 23.32
N GLN A 396 -8.15 -14.07 24.24
CA GLN A 396 -8.73 -13.17 25.23
C GLN A 396 -9.34 -11.91 24.59
N ALA A 397 -8.76 -11.42 23.50
CA ALA A 397 -9.28 -10.27 22.75
C ALA A 397 -10.40 -10.63 21.76
N GLY A 398 -10.77 -11.91 21.63
CA GLY A 398 -11.77 -12.36 20.67
C GLY A 398 -11.41 -12.08 19.22
N LEU A 399 -10.11 -12.16 18.88
CA LEU A 399 -9.60 -11.91 17.53
C LEU A 399 -9.60 -13.19 16.70
N GLU A 400 -10.30 -13.15 15.57
CA GLU A 400 -10.12 -14.14 14.51
C GLU A 400 -8.91 -13.75 13.65
N TYR A 401 -8.04 -14.71 13.35
CA TYR A 401 -6.83 -14.47 12.56
C TYR A 401 -6.52 -15.60 11.59
N THR A 402 -5.78 -15.26 10.54
CA THR A 402 -5.18 -16.24 9.62
C THR A 402 -3.72 -16.46 10.01
N LEU A 403 -3.33 -17.73 10.21
CA LEU A 403 -1.95 -18.08 10.53
C LEU A 403 -1.05 -17.92 9.29
N GLN A 404 0.10 -17.26 9.47
CA GLN A 404 1.16 -17.10 8.47
C GLN A 404 2.49 -17.65 9.01
N PRO A 405 2.77 -18.93 8.79
CA PRO A 405 4.01 -19.56 9.26
C PRO A 405 5.24 -18.95 8.58
N GLY A 406 6.27 -18.60 9.36
CA GLY A 406 7.53 -18.11 8.84
C GLY A 406 7.60 -16.60 8.55
N GLU A 407 6.51 -15.85 8.72
CA GLU A 407 6.43 -14.43 8.35
C GLU A 407 6.67 -13.47 9.54
N GLY A 408 7.02 -13.99 10.71
CA GLY A 408 7.35 -13.20 11.89
C GLY A 408 8.57 -12.30 11.72
N ALA A 409 8.75 -11.36 12.64
CA ALA A 409 9.99 -10.59 12.69
C ALA A 409 11.15 -11.49 13.16
N PHE A 410 12.40 -11.11 12.86
CA PHE A 410 13.55 -11.93 13.25
C PHE A 410 13.72 -12.02 14.79
N TYR A 411 13.05 -11.18 15.56
CA TYR A 411 13.11 -11.09 17.02
C TYR A 411 11.82 -11.52 17.74
N GLY A 412 10.71 -11.71 17.02
CA GLY A 412 9.46 -12.12 17.66
C GLY A 412 8.28 -12.33 16.72
N PRO A 413 7.25 -13.08 17.15
CA PRO A 413 6.00 -13.25 16.43
C PRO A 413 5.21 -11.95 16.40
N LYS A 414 4.32 -11.81 15.41
CA LYS A 414 3.54 -10.58 15.21
C LYS A 414 2.08 -10.82 14.83
N LEU A 415 1.22 -9.91 15.25
CA LEU A 415 -0.10 -9.71 14.66
C LEU A 415 -0.01 -8.56 13.66
N GLU A 416 -0.57 -8.75 12.49
CA GLU A 416 -0.64 -7.77 11.42
C GLU A 416 -2.10 -7.44 11.15
N PHE A 417 -2.43 -6.16 11.21
CA PHE A 417 -3.76 -5.64 10.91
C PHE A 417 -3.74 -5.04 9.51
N THR A 418 -4.53 -5.64 8.64
CA THR A 418 -4.59 -5.29 7.23
C THR A 418 -5.91 -4.59 6.95
N LEU A 419 -5.84 -3.39 6.37
CA LEU A 419 -7.00 -2.63 5.91
C LEU A 419 -7.37 -3.01 4.48
N VAL A 420 -8.67 -3.10 4.22
CA VAL A 420 -9.22 -3.28 2.87
C VAL A 420 -9.79 -1.95 2.40
N ASP A 421 -9.19 -1.38 1.36
CA ASP A 421 -9.62 -0.10 0.81
C ASP A 421 -10.90 -0.20 -0.05
N ALA A 422 -11.36 0.94 -0.57
CA ALA A 422 -12.55 1.03 -1.41
C ALA A 422 -12.46 0.23 -2.74
N LEU A 423 -11.25 -0.18 -3.15
CA LEU A 423 -11.00 -1.04 -4.32
C LEU A 423 -10.82 -2.50 -3.93
N GLY A 424 -10.98 -2.84 -2.64
CA GLY A 424 -10.77 -4.19 -2.12
C GLY A 424 -9.30 -4.62 -2.00
N ARG A 425 -8.34 -3.70 -2.14
CA ARG A 425 -6.91 -3.99 -1.97
C ARG A 425 -6.55 -4.04 -0.49
N GLU A 426 -5.64 -4.94 -0.14
CA GLU A 426 -5.16 -5.12 1.23
C GLU A 426 -3.91 -4.28 1.51
N TRP A 427 -3.93 -3.56 2.63
CA TRP A 427 -2.84 -2.71 3.10
C TRP A 427 -2.49 -3.06 4.53
N GLN A 428 -1.33 -3.65 4.76
CA GLN A 428 -0.81 -3.84 6.11
C GLN A 428 -0.46 -2.48 6.71
N CYS A 429 -1.11 -2.14 7.81
CA CYS A 429 -0.92 -0.90 8.55
C CYS A 429 -0.56 -1.17 10.01
N GLY A 430 -1.50 -1.67 10.80
CA GLY A 430 -1.29 -1.95 12.21
C GLY A 430 -0.45 -3.20 12.45
N THR A 431 0.40 -3.15 13.47
CA THR A 431 1.17 -4.31 13.93
C THR A 431 1.32 -4.28 15.44
N ILE A 432 1.35 -5.46 16.07
CA ILE A 432 1.88 -5.64 17.41
C ILE A 432 2.74 -6.91 17.44
N GLN A 433 3.94 -6.82 18.06
CA GLN A 433 4.96 -7.86 18.02
C GLN A 433 5.45 -8.11 19.43
N ALA A 434 5.55 -9.39 19.84
CA ALA A 434 6.05 -9.77 21.13
C ALA A 434 7.54 -10.11 21.05
N ASP A 435 8.37 -9.30 21.71
CA ASP A 435 9.83 -9.39 21.68
C ASP A 435 10.39 -9.71 23.07
N PHE A 436 10.95 -10.88 23.20
CA PHE A 436 11.68 -11.37 24.37
C PHE A 436 13.20 -11.28 24.19
N GLN A 437 13.68 -10.81 23.02
CA GLN A 437 15.08 -10.90 22.62
C GLN A 437 15.85 -9.59 22.79
N LEU A 438 15.31 -8.47 22.29
CA LEU A 438 16.01 -7.17 22.35
C LEU A 438 16.29 -6.71 23.80
N PRO A 439 15.37 -6.89 24.78
CA PRO A 439 15.63 -6.55 26.17
C PRO A 439 16.59 -7.49 26.89
N ALA A 440 16.91 -8.66 26.32
CA ALA A 440 17.70 -9.72 26.97
C ALA A 440 19.14 -9.29 27.33
N PRO A 441 19.80 -9.97 28.31
CA PRO A 441 21.13 -9.61 28.81
C PRO A 441 22.24 -9.66 27.75
N ASP A 442 22.14 -10.59 26.81
CA ASP A 442 23.08 -10.75 25.69
C ASP A 442 22.87 -9.77 24.54
N ARG A 443 21.86 -8.91 24.66
CA ARG A 443 21.48 -7.89 23.66
C ARG A 443 21.58 -6.48 24.25
N LEU A 444 20.46 -5.82 24.44
CA LEU A 444 20.46 -4.44 24.95
C LEU A 444 20.42 -4.37 26.48
N ASN A 445 20.17 -5.49 27.15
CA ASN A 445 20.17 -5.64 28.60
C ASN A 445 19.31 -4.58 29.30
N ALA A 446 18.01 -4.61 29.06
CA ALA A 446 17.03 -3.82 29.79
C ALA A 446 16.63 -4.56 31.08
N GLU A 447 16.74 -3.90 32.22
CA GLU A 447 16.45 -4.51 33.52
C GLU A 447 15.45 -3.66 34.33
N TYR A 448 14.58 -4.33 35.12
CA TYR A 448 13.79 -3.73 36.16
C TYR A 448 13.90 -4.56 37.45
N VAL A 449 13.60 -3.96 38.59
CA VAL A 449 13.56 -4.67 39.89
C VAL A 449 12.14 -5.19 40.12
N GLY A 450 12.02 -6.50 40.27
CA GLY A 450 10.76 -7.18 40.58
C GLY A 450 10.26 -6.94 42.02
N ASP A 451 9.10 -7.48 42.36
CA ASP A 451 8.55 -7.49 43.69
C ASP A 451 9.34 -8.41 44.67
N ASP A 452 10.08 -9.36 44.10
CA ASP A 452 11.05 -10.23 44.77
C ASP A 452 12.40 -9.54 45.04
N ASN A 453 12.56 -8.25 44.70
CA ASN A 453 13.79 -7.48 44.75
C ASN A 453 14.93 -8.01 43.84
N ALA A 454 14.65 -8.95 42.93
CA ALA A 454 15.59 -9.40 41.93
C ALA A 454 15.50 -8.57 40.63
N LYS A 455 16.54 -8.66 39.83
CA LYS A 455 16.55 -8.05 38.50
C LYS A 455 15.92 -8.98 37.47
N HIS A 456 15.01 -8.43 36.69
CA HIS A 456 14.33 -9.13 35.60
C HIS A 456 14.44 -8.33 34.29
N ASN A 457 14.31 -9.00 33.15
CA ASN A 457 14.19 -8.35 31.85
C ASN A 457 12.70 -8.25 31.46
N PRO A 458 12.23 -7.06 31.03
CA PRO A 458 10.86 -6.93 30.56
C PRO A 458 10.67 -7.62 29.22
N VAL A 459 9.42 -7.96 28.89
CA VAL A 459 9.02 -8.18 27.51
C VAL A 459 8.80 -6.82 26.84
N MET A 460 9.13 -6.72 25.58
CA MET A 460 8.89 -5.51 24.79
C MET A 460 7.86 -5.80 23.71
N LEU A 461 6.72 -5.10 23.76
CA LEU A 461 5.75 -5.15 22.67
C LEU A 461 5.99 -3.96 21.73
N HIS A 462 6.36 -4.25 20.49
CA HIS A 462 6.46 -3.25 19.43
C HIS A 462 5.09 -3.06 18.81
N ARG A 463 4.63 -1.82 18.66
CA ARG A 463 3.35 -1.60 17.99
C ARG A 463 3.36 -0.35 17.11
N ALA A 464 2.63 -0.41 16.02
CA ALA A 464 2.20 0.73 15.23
C ALA A 464 0.71 0.58 14.93
N VAL A 465 -0.05 1.67 14.93
CA VAL A 465 -1.47 1.66 14.55
C VAL A 465 -1.61 1.95 13.06
N LEU A 466 -1.06 3.07 12.60
CA LEU A 466 -1.13 3.49 11.19
C LEU A 466 0.04 2.94 10.36
N GLY A 467 1.16 2.63 11.00
CA GLY A 467 2.43 2.28 10.37
C GLY A 467 3.18 3.55 9.94
N SER A 468 3.54 3.67 8.66
CA SER A 468 4.07 4.92 8.12
C SER A 468 2.94 5.91 7.86
N LEU A 469 3.08 7.15 8.34
CA LEU A 469 2.11 8.22 8.09
C LEU A 469 1.95 8.50 6.59
N GLU A 470 3.06 8.48 5.85
CA GLU A 470 3.08 8.67 4.40
C GLU A 470 2.21 7.63 3.69
N ARG A 471 2.43 6.35 4.01
CA ARG A 471 1.66 5.24 3.45
C ARG A 471 0.19 5.32 3.84
N PHE A 472 -0.11 5.64 5.08
CA PHE A 472 -1.48 5.75 5.56
C PHE A 472 -2.22 6.92 4.89
N ILE A 473 -1.56 8.07 4.72
CA ILE A 473 -2.11 9.22 3.96
C ILE A 473 -2.37 8.81 2.51
N GLY A 474 -1.45 8.08 1.88
CA GLY A 474 -1.65 7.54 0.54
C GLY A 474 -2.90 6.66 0.44
N ILE A 475 -3.09 5.77 1.42
CA ILE A 475 -4.30 4.91 1.52
C ILE A 475 -5.56 5.79 1.65
N LEU A 476 -5.54 6.81 2.50
CA LEU A 476 -6.69 7.72 2.68
C LEU A 476 -7.00 8.51 1.40
N ILE A 477 -5.96 9.03 0.69
CA ILE A 477 -6.15 9.72 -0.59
C ILE A 477 -6.91 8.81 -1.57
N GLU A 478 -6.50 7.56 -1.69
CA GLU A 478 -7.12 6.61 -2.62
C GLU A 478 -8.48 6.11 -2.13
N ASN A 479 -8.63 5.86 -0.82
CA ASN A 479 -9.91 5.43 -0.24
C ASN A 479 -11.01 6.47 -0.41
N PHE A 480 -10.71 7.73 -0.15
CA PHE A 480 -11.64 8.84 -0.32
C PHE A 480 -11.63 9.47 -1.72
N ALA A 481 -10.81 8.99 -2.65
CA ALA A 481 -10.62 9.62 -3.96
C ALA A 481 -10.30 11.13 -3.86
N GLY A 482 -9.51 11.50 -2.85
CA GLY A 482 -9.18 12.90 -2.52
C GLY A 482 -10.29 13.69 -1.82
N ALA A 483 -11.50 13.13 -1.71
CA ALA A 483 -12.64 13.79 -1.08
C ALA A 483 -12.69 13.55 0.44
N PHE A 484 -11.65 13.97 1.16
CA PHE A 484 -11.53 13.75 2.60
C PHE A 484 -12.76 14.21 3.40
N PRO A 485 -13.09 13.55 4.52
CA PRO A 485 -14.05 14.06 5.51
C PRO A 485 -13.67 15.47 5.98
N ALA A 486 -14.65 16.24 6.44
CA ALA A 486 -14.42 17.62 6.84
C ALA A 486 -13.35 17.78 7.93
N TRP A 487 -13.25 16.85 8.88
CA TRP A 487 -12.26 16.91 9.94
C TRP A 487 -10.81 16.70 9.43
N LEU A 488 -10.62 15.94 8.33
CA LEU A 488 -9.32 15.66 7.72
C LEU A 488 -8.94 16.65 6.60
N HIS A 489 -9.90 17.31 5.98
CA HIS A 489 -9.63 18.14 4.81
C HIS A 489 -8.78 19.36 5.18
N TYR A 490 -7.76 19.68 4.36
CA TYR A 490 -6.88 20.83 4.59
C TYR A 490 -7.61 22.18 4.60
N GLN A 491 -8.74 22.29 3.89
CA GLN A 491 -9.65 23.41 3.89
C GLN A 491 -11.09 22.92 4.06
N GLN A 492 -11.73 23.23 5.19
CA GLN A 492 -13.07 22.72 5.50
C GLN A 492 -14.16 23.50 4.77
N VAL A 493 -13.97 24.80 4.65
CA VAL A 493 -14.96 25.74 4.13
C VAL A 493 -14.31 26.72 3.16
N VAL A 494 -15.03 27.03 2.10
CA VAL A 494 -14.76 28.22 1.27
C VAL A 494 -15.97 29.12 1.26
N VAL A 495 -15.78 30.43 1.53
CA VAL A 495 -16.84 31.43 1.45
C VAL A 495 -16.76 32.10 0.08
N ILE A 496 -17.87 32.10 -0.66
CA ILE A 496 -17.95 32.57 -2.04
C ILE A 496 -18.96 33.70 -2.15
N PRO A 497 -18.53 34.97 -2.27
CA PRO A 497 -19.42 36.08 -2.53
C PRO A 497 -19.99 36.00 -3.95
N VAL A 498 -21.29 36.29 -4.12
CA VAL A 498 -21.97 36.29 -5.43
C VAL A 498 -21.51 37.44 -6.33
N ALA A 499 -21.02 38.53 -5.72
CA ALA A 499 -20.45 39.69 -6.38
C ALA A 499 -19.44 40.38 -5.46
N PRO A 500 -18.52 41.21 -5.99
CA PRO A 500 -17.53 41.95 -5.18
C PRO A 500 -18.11 42.85 -4.09
N ALA A 501 -19.36 43.30 -4.24
CA ALA A 501 -20.06 44.10 -3.24
C ALA A 501 -20.22 43.38 -1.89
N PHE A 502 -20.15 42.03 -1.88
CA PHE A 502 -20.34 41.20 -0.68
C PHE A 502 -19.01 40.61 -0.16
N ASN A 503 -17.87 41.13 -0.65
CA ASN A 503 -16.54 40.65 -0.22
C ASN A 503 -16.32 40.87 1.28
N ASP A 504 -16.77 42.03 1.82
CA ASP A 504 -16.60 42.34 3.24
C ASP A 504 -17.37 41.36 4.13
N TYR A 505 -18.61 41.03 3.76
CA TYR A 505 -19.40 40.04 4.47
C TYR A 505 -18.78 38.63 4.34
N ALA A 506 -18.31 38.23 3.14
CA ALA A 506 -17.61 36.95 2.95
C ALA A 506 -16.36 36.84 3.83
N GLN A 507 -15.62 37.96 3.97
CA GLN A 507 -14.42 38.00 4.81
C GLN A 507 -14.79 37.94 6.31
N GLN A 508 -15.87 38.60 6.72
CA GLN A 508 -16.41 38.53 8.09
C GLN A 508 -16.85 37.09 8.44
N VAL A 509 -17.57 36.42 7.53
CA VAL A 509 -17.99 35.01 7.71
C VAL A 509 -16.77 34.11 7.86
N ALA A 510 -15.76 34.27 7.00
CA ALA A 510 -14.55 33.49 7.06
C ALA A 510 -13.80 33.71 8.39
N ALA A 511 -13.58 34.96 8.78
CA ALA A 511 -12.90 35.30 10.03
C ALA A 511 -13.65 34.76 11.26
N THR A 512 -14.98 34.84 11.30
CA THR A 512 -15.77 34.29 12.40
C THR A 512 -15.57 32.78 12.57
N LEU A 513 -15.54 32.04 11.48
CA LEU A 513 -15.31 30.59 11.51
C LEU A 513 -13.82 30.22 11.80
N GLU A 514 -12.89 31.06 11.34
CA GLU A 514 -11.47 30.92 11.63
C GLU A 514 -11.17 31.15 13.12
N ASP A 515 -11.76 32.14 13.73
CA ASP A 515 -11.66 32.40 15.19
C ASP A 515 -12.20 31.23 16.04
N GLU A 516 -13.11 30.43 15.50
CA GLU A 516 -13.58 29.19 16.11
C GLU A 516 -12.67 27.98 15.85
N GLY A 517 -11.57 28.18 15.12
CA GLY A 517 -10.55 27.16 14.85
C GLY A 517 -10.81 26.32 13.60
N PHE A 518 -11.75 26.72 12.73
CA PHE A 518 -11.98 26.03 11.46
C PHE A 518 -11.01 26.52 10.37
N ARG A 519 -10.71 25.63 9.41
CA ARG A 519 -9.87 25.93 8.25
C ARG A 519 -10.73 26.50 7.12
N VAL A 520 -10.79 27.81 7.03
CA VAL A 520 -11.71 28.56 6.16
C VAL A 520 -10.93 29.54 5.30
N GLN A 521 -11.39 29.78 4.09
CA GLN A 521 -10.91 30.87 3.22
C GLN A 521 -12.08 31.55 2.52
N ALA A 522 -11.98 32.84 2.31
CA ALA A 522 -12.90 33.58 1.44
C ALA A 522 -12.27 33.71 0.03
N ASP A 523 -13.00 33.27 -0.99
CA ASP A 523 -12.58 33.45 -2.39
C ASP A 523 -13.04 34.83 -2.89
N LEU A 524 -12.20 35.85 -2.69
CA LEU A 524 -12.42 37.22 -3.09
C LEU A 524 -11.95 37.56 -4.50
N GLY A 525 -11.49 36.54 -5.27
CA GLY A 525 -11.04 36.74 -6.65
C GLY A 525 -12.12 37.29 -7.57
N ASN A 526 -11.72 37.73 -8.76
CA ASN A 526 -12.62 38.39 -9.73
C ASN A 526 -13.40 37.39 -10.60
N ASP A 527 -13.25 36.09 -10.36
CA ASP A 527 -13.94 35.05 -11.13
C ASP A 527 -15.46 35.07 -10.84
N ARG A 528 -16.25 34.62 -11.82
CA ARG A 528 -17.69 34.44 -11.63
C ARG A 528 -17.97 33.36 -10.57
N MET A 529 -19.00 33.55 -9.77
CA MET A 529 -19.45 32.62 -8.72
C MET A 529 -19.42 31.13 -9.16
N ASN A 530 -19.95 30.83 -10.35
CA ASN A 530 -19.96 29.44 -10.86
C ASN A 530 -18.56 28.88 -11.12
N ALA A 531 -17.59 29.72 -11.51
CA ALA A 531 -16.20 29.29 -11.68
C ALA A 531 -15.56 28.99 -10.33
N LYS A 532 -15.78 29.83 -9.31
CA LYS A 532 -15.35 29.64 -7.92
C LYS A 532 -15.92 28.35 -7.32
N ILE A 533 -17.22 28.09 -7.52
CA ILE A 533 -17.88 26.85 -7.08
C ILE A 533 -17.24 25.63 -7.76
N ARG A 534 -17.00 25.72 -9.07
CA ARG A 534 -16.35 24.63 -9.81
C ARG A 534 -14.92 24.37 -9.32
N LEU A 535 -14.17 25.42 -9.03
CA LEU A 535 -12.82 25.29 -8.45
C LEU A 535 -12.87 24.59 -7.09
N ALA A 536 -13.75 25.05 -6.20
CA ALA A 536 -13.96 24.45 -4.89
C ALA A 536 -14.35 22.96 -4.98
N GLN A 537 -15.21 22.59 -5.93
CA GLN A 537 -15.57 21.20 -6.19
C GLN A 537 -14.38 20.38 -6.72
N THR A 538 -13.54 20.97 -7.58
CA THR A 538 -12.30 20.31 -8.07
C THR A 538 -11.32 20.08 -6.92
N GLN A 539 -11.18 21.05 -6.02
CA GLN A 539 -10.38 20.94 -4.80
C GLN A 539 -11.02 20.08 -3.71
N LYS A 540 -12.18 19.48 -3.99
CA LYS A 540 -12.91 18.59 -3.06
C LYS A 540 -13.26 19.24 -1.72
N ILE A 541 -13.39 20.57 -1.66
CA ILE A 541 -13.73 21.29 -0.42
C ILE A 541 -15.09 20.83 0.10
N PRO A 542 -15.22 20.44 1.39
CA PRO A 542 -16.45 19.90 1.96
C PRO A 542 -17.65 20.83 1.87
N TYR A 543 -17.47 22.11 2.26
CA TYR A 543 -18.54 23.09 2.35
C TYR A 543 -18.20 24.37 1.58
N MET A 544 -19.14 24.84 0.77
CA MET A 544 -19.09 26.12 0.06
C MET A 544 -20.19 27.00 0.59
N LEU A 545 -19.85 28.10 1.25
CA LEU A 545 -20.81 29.11 1.76
C LEU A 545 -20.96 30.19 0.72
N VAL A 546 -22.10 30.23 0.06
CA VAL A 546 -22.42 31.30 -0.91
C VAL A 546 -23.11 32.43 -0.16
N VAL A 547 -22.63 33.65 -0.35
CA VAL A 547 -23.15 34.83 0.33
C VAL A 547 -23.44 35.97 -0.65
N GLY A 548 -24.58 36.61 -0.45
CA GLY A 548 -25.06 37.72 -1.25
C GLY A 548 -25.91 38.67 -0.40
N GLU A 549 -26.71 39.52 -1.04
CA GLU A 549 -27.51 40.58 -0.37
C GLU A 549 -28.43 40.02 0.72
N LYS A 550 -29.09 38.87 0.47
CA LYS A 550 -30.00 38.26 1.45
C LYS A 550 -29.26 37.70 2.64
N GLU A 551 -28.19 36.98 2.36
CA GLU A 551 -27.36 36.34 3.38
C GLU A 551 -26.72 37.41 4.29
N GLU A 552 -26.23 38.50 3.73
CA GLU A 552 -25.69 39.63 4.50
C GLU A 552 -26.76 40.30 5.37
N ALA A 553 -27.93 40.60 4.79
CA ALA A 553 -29.03 41.24 5.52
C ALA A 553 -29.56 40.41 6.68
N ASP A 554 -29.69 39.07 6.47
CA ASP A 554 -30.26 38.13 7.43
C ASP A 554 -29.20 37.47 8.34
N GLN A 555 -27.90 37.78 8.15
CA GLN A 555 -26.75 37.16 8.82
C GLN A 555 -26.77 35.64 8.70
N THR A 556 -27.02 35.14 7.48
CA THR A 556 -27.12 33.74 7.10
C THR A 556 -26.02 33.36 6.08
N VAL A 557 -25.91 32.08 5.79
CA VAL A 557 -25.06 31.52 4.74
C VAL A 557 -25.86 30.49 3.96
N ALA A 558 -25.66 30.46 2.63
CA ALA A 558 -26.23 29.44 1.76
C ALA A 558 -25.21 28.31 1.58
N VAL A 559 -25.38 27.23 2.34
CA VAL A 559 -24.45 26.13 2.42
C VAL A 559 -24.66 25.17 1.24
N ARG A 560 -23.63 24.98 0.42
CA ARG A 560 -23.55 23.97 -0.61
C ARG A 560 -22.57 22.88 -0.17
N PHE A 561 -23.02 21.66 -0.27
CA PHE A 561 -22.22 20.49 0.10
C PHE A 561 -21.50 19.91 -1.12
N ARG A 562 -20.29 19.41 -0.94
CA ARG A 562 -19.49 18.77 -2.00
C ARG A 562 -20.22 17.58 -2.64
N ASP A 563 -20.99 16.82 -1.88
CA ASP A 563 -21.72 15.63 -2.33
C ASP A 563 -22.94 15.92 -3.22
N GLY A 564 -23.25 17.18 -3.45
CA GLY A 564 -24.34 17.61 -4.34
C GLY A 564 -25.74 17.55 -3.73
N ARG A 565 -25.86 17.28 -2.41
CA ARG A 565 -27.17 17.39 -1.73
C ARG A 565 -27.73 18.80 -1.82
N GLN A 566 -29.02 18.94 -1.54
CA GLN A 566 -29.73 20.22 -1.64
C GLN A 566 -29.06 21.31 -0.77
N GLN A 567 -28.88 22.48 -1.37
CA GLN A 567 -28.39 23.67 -0.66
C GLN A 567 -29.30 24.02 0.51
N GLN A 568 -28.70 24.41 1.63
CA GLN A 568 -29.41 24.81 2.84
C GLN A 568 -29.04 26.26 3.21
N VAL A 569 -30.01 27.05 3.61
CA VAL A 569 -29.76 28.41 4.15
C VAL A 569 -29.96 28.35 5.66
N MET A 570 -28.95 28.81 6.40
CA MET A 570 -28.96 28.78 7.86
C MET A 570 -28.19 29.97 8.43
N LYS A 571 -28.39 30.29 9.70
CA LYS A 571 -27.56 31.27 10.38
C LYS A 571 -26.12 30.81 10.48
N LEU A 572 -25.20 31.76 10.42
CA LEU A 572 -23.76 31.43 10.52
C LEU A 572 -23.44 30.67 11.82
N ALA A 573 -24.04 31.06 12.95
CA ALA A 573 -23.85 30.38 14.23
C ALA A 573 -24.34 28.93 14.21
N ASP A 574 -25.47 28.64 13.53
CA ASP A 574 -26.01 27.29 13.41
C ASP A 574 -25.09 26.41 12.54
N PHE A 575 -24.54 27.00 11.46
CA PHE A 575 -23.54 26.31 10.63
C PHE A 575 -22.25 25.98 11.42
N ALA A 576 -21.77 26.91 12.24
CA ALA A 576 -20.59 26.70 13.08
C ALA A 576 -20.81 25.56 14.09
N VAL A 577 -21.99 25.47 14.69
CA VAL A 577 -22.36 24.32 15.56
C VAL A 577 -22.38 23.02 14.77
N TYR A 578 -23.01 23.00 13.61
CA TYR A 578 -23.08 21.85 12.71
C TYR A 578 -21.68 21.35 12.32
N LEU A 579 -20.81 22.26 11.88
CA LEU A 579 -19.44 21.93 11.49
C LEU A 579 -18.62 21.40 12.67
N ARG A 580 -18.76 22.01 13.84
CA ARG A 580 -18.08 21.56 15.07
C ARG A 580 -18.50 20.17 15.48
N GLU A 581 -19.78 19.84 15.40
CA GLU A 581 -20.25 18.49 15.68
C GLU A 581 -19.67 17.45 14.72
N ASN A 582 -19.67 17.75 13.41
CA ASN A 582 -19.08 16.88 12.39
C ASN A 582 -17.58 16.63 12.63
N VAL A 583 -16.85 17.71 12.91
CA VAL A 583 -15.40 17.64 13.16
C VAL A 583 -15.10 16.87 14.46
N SER A 584 -15.82 17.17 15.56
CA SER A 584 -15.60 16.54 16.86
C SER A 584 -15.95 15.05 16.90
N LYS A 585 -16.92 14.62 16.10
CA LYS A 585 -17.33 13.22 15.96
C LYS A 585 -16.48 12.44 14.95
N HIS A 586 -15.51 13.08 14.30
CA HIS A 586 -14.72 12.53 13.19
C HIS A 586 -15.62 11.94 12.10
N SER A 587 -16.76 12.60 11.81
CA SER A 587 -17.71 12.09 10.82
C SER A 587 -17.06 11.94 9.44
N VAL A 588 -17.26 10.79 8.81
CA VAL A 588 -16.84 10.56 7.41
C VAL A 588 -17.83 11.15 6.42
N GLU A 589 -19.05 11.43 6.86
CA GLU A 589 -20.10 12.10 6.09
C GLU A 589 -20.07 13.63 6.35
N LEU A 590 -20.63 14.40 5.38
CA LEU A 590 -20.71 15.87 5.48
C LEU A 590 -21.98 16.30 6.21
#